data_3542eae2f3a14bc3d1ce51b326432eeb
#
_entry.id   3542eae2f3a14bc3d1ce51b326432eeb
#
_cell.length_a   1.000
_cell.length_b   1.000
_cell.length_c   1.000
_cell.angle_alpha   90.00
_cell.angle_beta   90.00
_cell.angle_gamma   90.00
#
_symmetry.space_group_name_H-M   'P 1'
#
loop_
_entity.id
_entity.type
_entity.pdbx_description
1 polymer ?
#
loop_
_entity_poly.entity_id
_entity_poly.type
_entity_poly.pdbx_seq_one_letter_code
_entity_poly.pdbx_strand_id
1 'polypeptide(L)'
;MNYIVSTYLTTGPDVQRGNIFKESDDINYIQGWYDSIIKLGLNGVILHDALSDNFINHLPGIKFIKVAGCGRFQLYDYIWILFKDFIEKNDFDNIFFTDLWDVKVVKDPFIQPEYNDYTIFCGDVNGDVMRGDYFIGAALRNKKLMGLPGFEEIITSDRLLLNNGTLGGSHKIITGFIKTLCSLILEMADREIDVTCDMSIFNYMIYTKFANEFYAGPPVNSRFKKYENRDDVWFIHK
;
A
#
# COMPACT_ATOMS: atom_id res chain seq x y z
N MET A 1 -6.01 12.21 15.30
CA MET A 1 -6.49 12.52 13.93
C MET A 1 -6.33 11.29 13.05
N ASN A 2 -7.29 11.02 12.15
CA ASN A 2 -7.26 9.84 11.28
C ASN A 2 -6.96 10.28 9.84
N TYR A 3 -6.14 9.48 9.10
CA TYR A 3 -5.74 9.79 7.72
C TYR A 3 -5.94 8.61 6.78
N ILE A 4 -6.34 8.91 5.54
CA ILE A 4 -6.17 8.03 4.37
C ILE A 4 -5.07 8.63 3.51
N VAL A 5 -3.97 7.90 3.32
CA VAL A 5 -2.76 8.40 2.65
C VAL A 5 -2.50 7.60 1.39
N SER A 6 -2.20 8.28 0.31
CA SER A 6 -1.81 7.66 -0.96
C SER A 6 -0.63 8.38 -1.59
N THR A 7 -0.14 7.87 -2.73
CA THR A 7 0.99 8.44 -3.46
C THR A 7 0.65 8.68 -4.92
N TYR A 8 1.13 9.79 -5.48
CA TYR A 8 1.11 10.07 -6.91
C TYR A 8 2.52 10.39 -7.39
N LEU A 9 3.25 9.37 -7.79
CA LEU A 9 4.65 9.48 -8.20
C LEU A 9 4.78 9.28 -9.71
N THR A 10 5.44 10.20 -10.37
CA THR A 10 5.58 10.25 -11.84
C THR A 10 7.04 10.23 -12.29
N THR A 11 8.00 10.50 -11.40
CA THR A 11 9.44 10.58 -11.75
C THR A 11 10.16 9.23 -11.75
N GLY A 12 9.47 8.15 -11.43
CA GLY A 12 10.00 6.78 -11.50
C GLY A 12 9.20 5.90 -12.46
N PRO A 13 9.86 4.96 -13.15
CA PRO A 13 9.17 4.04 -14.04
C PRO A 13 8.31 3.04 -13.23
N ASP A 14 7.11 2.77 -13.72
CA ASP A 14 6.25 1.73 -13.20
C ASP A 14 6.64 0.37 -13.79
N VAL A 15 7.39 -0.41 -13.04
CA VAL A 15 7.90 -1.72 -13.49
C VAL A 15 6.80 -2.76 -13.69
N GLN A 16 5.67 -2.61 -13.00
CA GLN A 16 4.52 -3.51 -13.16
C GLN A 16 3.78 -3.26 -14.46
N ARG A 17 3.93 -2.07 -15.04
CA ARG A 17 3.31 -1.64 -16.31
C ARG A 17 4.31 -1.52 -17.46
N GLY A 18 5.42 -2.24 -17.41
CA GLY A 18 6.41 -2.27 -18.50
C GLY A 18 7.35 -1.06 -18.50
N ASN A 19 7.72 -0.55 -17.33
CA ASN A 19 8.61 0.60 -17.16
C ASN A 19 8.07 1.92 -17.76
N ILE A 20 6.76 2.09 -17.76
CA ILE A 20 6.10 3.31 -18.23
C ILE A 20 6.09 4.35 -17.11
N PHE A 21 6.42 5.60 -17.44
CA PHE A 21 6.22 6.72 -16.54
C PHE A 21 4.75 7.13 -16.52
N LYS A 22 4.21 7.39 -15.35
CA LYS A 22 2.87 7.94 -15.20
C LYS A 22 2.83 9.38 -15.67
N GLU A 23 1.74 9.79 -16.30
CA GLU A 23 1.51 11.19 -16.65
C GLU A 23 1.27 12.00 -15.37
N SER A 24 1.84 13.20 -15.32
CA SER A 24 1.53 14.18 -14.29
C SER A 24 0.18 14.82 -14.57
N ASP A 25 -0.54 15.21 -13.52
CA ASP A 25 -1.81 15.96 -13.62
C ASP A 25 -2.94 15.20 -14.34
N ASP A 26 -2.92 13.85 -14.34
CA ASP A 26 -4.03 13.06 -14.86
C ASP A 26 -5.15 12.92 -13.82
N ILE A 27 -6.26 13.62 -14.05
CA ILE A 27 -7.43 13.58 -13.18
C ILE A 27 -8.04 12.18 -13.10
N ASN A 28 -8.01 11.40 -14.17
CA ASN A 28 -8.59 10.05 -14.19
C ASN A 28 -7.84 9.11 -13.24
N TYR A 29 -6.56 9.38 -13.00
CA TYR A 29 -5.72 8.59 -12.10
C TYR A 29 -6.15 8.73 -10.64
N ILE A 30 -6.70 9.88 -10.24
CA ILE A 30 -7.03 10.21 -8.85
C ILE A 30 -8.54 10.23 -8.58
N GLN A 31 -9.38 10.46 -9.59
CA GLN A 31 -10.79 10.82 -9.44
C GLN A 31 -11.57 9.85 -8.53
N GLY A 32 -11.40 8.56 -8.73
CA GLY A 32 -12.15 7.56 -7.96
C GLY A 32 -11.84 7.59 -6.46
N TRP A 33 -10.57 7.74 -6.12
CA TRP A 33 -10.10 7.88 -4.75
C TRP A 33 -10.54 9.22 -4.16
N TYR A 34 -10.29 10.31 -4.87
CA TYR A 34 -10.65 11.67 -4.46
C TYR A 34 -12.12 11.81 -4.11
N ASP A 35 -13.01 11.41 -5.03
CA ASP A 35 -14.46 11.51 -4.83
C ASP A 35 -14.92 10.72 -3.61
N SER A 36 -14.31 9.56 -3.37
CA SER A 36 -14.65 8.71 -2.22
C SER A 36 -14.25 9.35 -0.88
N ILE A 37 -13.07 9.96 -0.81
CA ILE A 37 -12.57 10.69 0.37
C ILE A 37 -13.46 11.89 0.69
N ILE A 38 -13.74 12.72 -0.33
CA ILE A 38 -14.58 13.91 -0.17
C ILE A 38 -16.00 13.55 0.25
N LYS A 39 -16.61 12.54 -0.40
CA LYS A 39 -17.95 12.06 -0.09
C LYS A 39 -18.10 11.62 1.38
N LEU A 40 -17.09 11.02 1.95
CA LEU A 40 -17.10 10.52 3.32
C LEU A 40 -16.56 11.53 4.35
N GLY A 41 -16.08 12.71 3.91
CA GLY A 41 -15.51 13.73 4.78
C GLY A 41 -14.23 13.27 5.50
N LEU A 42 -13.46 12.39 4.89
CA LEU A 42 -12.23 11.85 5.47
C LEU A 42 -11.03 12.80 5.23
N ASN A 43 -10.01 12.70 6.08
CA ASN A 43 -8.76 13.44 5.89
C ASN A 43 -7.86 12.70 4.89
N GLY A 44 -7.96 13.07 3.62
CA GLY A 44 -7.12 12.54 2.56
C GLY A 44 -5.77 13.26 2.47
N VAL A 45 -4.70 12.49 2.24
CA VAL A 45 -3.36 13.01 1.99
C VAL A 45 -2.77 12.33 0.76
N ILE A 46 -2.18 13.12 -0.15
CA ILE A 46 -1.44 12.61 -1.31
C ILE A 46 0.01 13.09 -1.24
N LEU A 47 0.93 12.11 -1.20
CA LEU A 47 2.36 12.37 -1.35
C LEU A 47 2.69 12.36 -2.84
N HIS A 48 3.25 13.45 -3.38
CA HIS A 48 3.50 13.58 -4.81
C HIS A 48 4.86 14.16 -5.12
N ASP A 49 5.43 13.82 -6.27
CA ASP A 49 6.74 14.32 -6.70
C ASP A 49 6.67 15.46 -7.72
N ALA A 50 5.69 15.47 -8.62
CA ALA A 50 5.67 16.40 -9.75
C ALA A 50 4.29 16.95 -10.16
N LEU A 51 3.27 16.89 -9.30
CA LEU A 51 1.99 17.53 -9.59
C LEU A 51 2.13 19.05 -9.64
N SER A 52 1.44 19.70 -10.58
CA SER A 52 1.41 21.16 -10.67
C SER A 52 0.49 21.79 -9.62
N ASP A 53 0.81 23.04 -9.24
CA ASP A 53 -0.05 23.82 -8.35
C ASP A 53 -1.45 24.03 -8.94
N ASN A 54 -1.56 24.16 -10.26
CA ASN A 54 -2.84 24.27 -10.93
C ASN A 54 -3.70 23.02 -10.75
N PHE A 55 -3.13 21.85 -10.91
CA PHE A 55 -3.84 20.58 -10.69
C PHE A 55 -4.28 20.42 -9.24
N ILE A 56 -3.39 20.69 -8.29
CA ILE A 56 -3.66 20.61 -6.85
C ILE A 56 -4.80 21.55 -6.44
N ASN A 57 -4.82 22.78 -6.97
CA ASN A 57 -5.85 23.77 -6.65
C ASN A 57 -7.26 23.40 -7.14
N HIS A 58 -7.37 22.47 -8.09
CA HIS A 58 -8.67 21.93 -8.56
C HIS A 58 -9.21 20.79 -7.67
N LEU A 59 -8.45 20.33 -6.66
CA LEU A 59 -8.79 19.21 -5.79
C LEU A 59 -8.88 19.65 -4.32
N PRO A 60 -9.82 20.54 -3.95
CA PRO A 60 -9.96 21.02 -2.59
C PRO A 60 -10.34 19.87 -1.63
N GLY A 61 -10.00 20.05 -0.34
CA GLY A 61 -10.34 19.08 0.71
C GLY A 61 -9.33 17.92 0.86
N ILE A 62 -8.31 17.85 0.01
CA ILE A 62 -7.19 16.91 0.12
C ILE A 62 -5.90 17.69 0.45
N LYS A 63 -5.09 17.13 1.33
CA LYS A 63 -3.75 17.65 1.62
C LYS A 63 -2.74 17.05 0.67
N PHE A 64 -2.08 17.89 -0.13
CA PHE A 64 -0.97 17.47 -0.99
C PHE A 64 0.36 17.79 -0.31
N ILE A 65 1.28 16.83 -0.32
CA ILE A 65 2.62 16.98 0.26
C ILE A 65 3.64 16.62 -0.82
N LYS A 66 4.44 17.61 -1.22
CA LYS A 66 5.52 17.40 -2.18
C LYS A 66 6.65 16.60 -1.56
N VAL A 67 7.09 15.56 -2.24
CA VAL A 67 8.18 14.67 -1.84
C VAL A 67 9.26 14.60 -2.92
N ALA A 68 10.41 14.02 -2.61
CA ALA A 68 11.43 13.72 -3.61
C ALA A 68 10.99 12.57 -4.53
N GLY A 69 11.51 12.50 -5.73
CA GLY A 69 11.33 11.35 -6.62
C GLY A 69 12.08 10.10 -6.12
N CYS A 70 11.75 8.94 -6.67
CA CYS A 70 12.19 7.63 -6.17
C CYS A 70 13.73 7.42 -6.19
N GLY A 71 14.49 8.31 -6.83
CA GLY A 71 15.96 8.22 -6.84
C GLY A 71 16.44 6.84 -7.32
N ARG A 72 17.10 6.06 -6.49
CA ARG A 72 17.65 4.73 -6.79
C ARG A 72 16.67 3.57 -6.54
N PHE A 73 15.51 3.80 -5.96
CA PHE A 73 14.58 2.75 -5.59
C PHE A 73 13.61 2.42 -6.73
N GLN A 74 13.11 1.21 -6.75
CA GLN A 74 11.92 0.88 -7.53
C GLN A 74 10.72 1.66 -6.96
N LEU A 75 9.78 2.03 -7.83
CA LEU A 75 8.67 2.91 -7.47
C LEU A 75 7.87 2.38 -6.27
N TYR A 76 7.48 1.11 -6.30
CA TYR A 76 6.66 0.50 -5.27
C TYR A 76 7.42 0.28 -3.95
N ASP A 77 8.72 -0.01 -4.00
CA ASP A 77 9.55 -0.08 -2.80
C ASP A 77 9.72 1.32 -2.16
N TYR A 78 9.82 2.37 -3.00
CA TYR A 78 9.96 3.75 -2.53
C TYR A 78 8.72 4.29 -1.83
N ILE A 79 7.52 3.88 -2.23
CA ILE A 79 6.26 4.26 -1.59
C ILE A 79 6.30 4.00 -0.08
N TRP A 80 6.83 2.86 0.34
CA TRP A 80 6.93 2.52 1.76
C TRP A 80 7.89 3.41 2.54
N ILE A 81 8.98 3.87 1.91
CA ILE A 81 9.89 4.85 2.50
C ILE A 81 9.16 6.18 2.73
N LEU A 82 8.35 6.61 1.78
CA LEU A 82 7.54 7.81 1.92
C LEU A 82 6.47 7.68 3.02
N PHE A 83 5.83 6.54 3.13
CA PHE A 83 4.87 6.27 4.21
C PHE A 83 5.55 6.28 5.58
N LYS A 84 6.74 5.69 5.69
CA LYS A 84 7.56 5.79 6.91
C LYS A 84 7.87 7.25 7.23
N ASP A 85 8.35 8.01 6.26
CA ASP A 85 8.65 9.43 6.44
C ASP A 85 7.42 10.26 6.85
N PHE A 86 6.24 9.91 6.33
CA PHE A 86 4.98 10.55 6.70
C PHE A 86 4.62 10.28 8.16
N ILE A 87 4.66 9.04 8.62
CA ILE A 87 4.32 8.68 10.01
C ILE A 87 5.31 9.25 11.02
N GLU A 88 6.56 9.47 10.64
CA GLU A 88 7.58 10.07 11.52
C GLU A 88 7.44 11.60 11.67
N LYS A 89 6.76 12.25 10.73
CA LYS A 89 6.61 13.71 10.68
C LYS A 89 5.22 14.22 11.07
N ASN A 90 4.26 13.32 11.24
CA ASN A 90 2.87 13.70 11.51
C ASN A 90 2.30 12.90 12.67
N ASP A 91 1.58 13.57 13.56
CA ASP A 91 0.81 12.91 14.61
C ASP A 91 -0.51 12.37 14.05
N PHE A 92 -0.86 11.14 14.41
CA PHE A 92 -2.12 10.51 14.04
C PHE A 92 -2.55 9.48 15.09
N ASP A 93 -3.86 9.23 15.14
CA ASP A 93 -4.42 8.15 15.95
C ASP A 93 -4.50 6.87 15.11
N ASN A 94 -5.05 6.99 13.90
CA ASN A 94 -5.25 5.88 12.98
C ASN A 94 -4.92 6.31 11.54
N ILE A 95 -4.46 5.35 10.72
CA ILE A 95 -4.07 5.61 9.35
C ILE A 95 -4.36 4.40 8.45
N PHE A 96 -4.75 4.69 7.19
CA PHE A 96 -4.70 3.73 6.11
C PHE A 96 -3.85 4.28 4.96
N PHE A 97 -2.97 3.44 4.45
CA PHE A 97 -2.24 3.64 3.20
C PHE A 97 -2.97 2.89 2.10
N THR A 98 -3.17 3.54 0.97
CA THR A 98 -3.94 2.96 -0.15
C THR A 98 -3.26 3.23 -1.48
N ASP A 99 -3.46 2.34 -2.43
CA ASP A 99 -3.24 2.66 -3.83
C ASP A 99 -4.17 3.80 -4.26
N LEU A 100 -3.73 4.62 -5.22
CA LEU A 100 -4.49 5.80 -5.64
C LEU A 100 -5.44 5.51 -6.80
N TRP A 101 -4.97 4.73 -7.77
CA TRP A 101 -5.64 4.50 -9.04
C TRP A 101 -6.89 3.61 -8.92
N ASP A 102 -6.81 2.54 -8.14
CA ASP A 102 -7.78 1.44 -8.16
C ASP A 102 -8.42 1.17 -6.80
N VAL A 103 -8.11 1.98 -5.78
CA VAL A 103 -8.77 1.92 -4.48
C VAL A 103 -9.79 3.04 -4.32
N LYS A 104 -10.99 2.67 -3.83
CA LYS A 104 -12.03 3.62 -3.40
C LYS A 104 -12.44 3.32 -1.97
N VAL A 105 -12.62 4.36 -1.16
CA VAL A 105 -13.17 4.21 0.20
C VAL A 105 -14.69 4.17 0.12
N VAL A 106 -15.30 3.11 0.63
CA VAL A 106 -16.77 2.91 0.61
C VAL A 106 -17.41 3.27 1.94
N LYS A 107 -16.71 2.95 3.03
CA LYS A 107 -17.11 3.28 4.40
C LYS A 107 -15.94 3.91 5.14
N ASP A 108 -16.24 4.79 6.10
CA ASP A 108 -15.21 5.26 7.02
C ASP A 108 -14.65 4.06 7.81
N PRO A 109 -13.38 3.68 7.60
CA PRO A 109 -12.81 2.49 8.22
C PRO A 109 -12.59 2.65 9.72
N PHE A 110 -12.48 3.89 10.21
CA PHE A 110 -12.11 4.19 11.59
C PHE A 110 -13.25 4.04 12.59
N ILE A 111 -14.48 3.91 12.11
CA ILE A 111 -15.67 3.74 12.94
C ILE A 111 -16.35 2.36 12.78
N GLN A 112 -15.71 1.45 12.04
CA GLN A 112 -16.29 0.13 11.82
C GLN A 112 -16.13 -0.76 13.06
N PRO A 113 -17.13 -1.64 13.34
CA PRO A 113 -17.11 -2.49 14.53
C PRO A 113 -15.90 -3.42 14.65
N GLU A 114 -15.34 -3.85 13.52
CA GLU A 114 -14.18 -4.74 13.45
C GLU A 114 -12.87 -4.01 13.71
N TYR A 115 -12.87 -2.67 13.66
CA TYR A 115 -11.67 -1.87 13.87
C TYR A 115 -11.21 -1.95 15.33
N ASN A 116 -9.93 -2.18 15.53
CA ASN A 116 -9.31 -2.18 16.86
C ASN A 116 -7.83 -1.75 16.80
N ASP A 117 -7.25 -1.40 17.95
CA ASP A 117 -5.91 -0.81 18.06
C ASP A 117 -4.74 -1.79 17.91
N TYR A 118 -5.03 -3.07 17.79
CA TYR A 118 -4.00 -4.13 17.83
C TYR A 118 -3.93 -4.92 16.54
N THR A 119 -4.69 -4.52 15.53
CA THR A 119 -4.80 -5.25 14.27
C THR A 119 -4.26 -4.42 13.10
N ILE A 120 -3.45 -5.05 12.28
CA ILE A 120 -3.07 -4.57 10.95
C ILE A 120 -4.16 -5.03 9.98
N PHE A 121 -4.79 -4.09 9.32
CA PHE A 121 -5.83 -4.36 8.32
C PHE A 121 -5.24 -4.27 6.92
N CYS A 122 -5.44 -5.27 6.09
CA CYS A 122 -4.93 -5.29 4.72
C CYS A 122 -5.87 -6.00 3.74
N GLY A 123 -5.56 -5.88 2.45
CA GLY A 123 -6.25 -6.61 1.39
C GLY A 123 -5.76 -8.05 1.23
N ASP A 124 -6.50 -8.83 0.44
CA ASP A 124 -6.09 -10.12 -0.10
C ASP A 124 -6.16 -10.12 -1.63
N VAL A 125 -5.40 -11.01 -2.25
CA VAL A 125 -5.46 -11.23 -3.70
C VAL A 125 -6.48 -12.34 -3.97
N ASN A 126 -7.74 -11.95 -4.10
CA ASN A 126 -8.82 -12.82 -4.56
C ASN A 126 -9.00 -14.15 -3.79
N GLY A 127 -8.45 -14.27 -2.59
CA GLY A 127 -8.40 -15.55 -1.88
C GLY A 127 -7.33 -16.51 -2.43
N ASP A 128 -6.46 -16.05 -3.33
CA ASP A 128 -5.36 -16.84 -3.89
C ASP A 128 -4.29 -17.13 -2.81
N VAL A 129 -3.51 -18.17 -3.06
CA VAL A 129 -2.39 -18.56 -2.20
C VAL A 129 -1.06 -18.06 -2.78
N MET A 130 -0.05 -17.94 -1.92
CA MET A 130 1.25 -17.39 -2.34
C MET A 130 1.96 -18.22 -3.38
N ARG A 131 1.93 -19.54 -3.27
CA ARG A 131 2.57 -20.41 -4.26
C ARG A 131 1.97 -20.23 -5.65
N GLY A 132 2.82 -20.06 -6.65
CA GLY A 132 2.40 -19.91 -8.04
C GLY A 132 2.07 -18.46 -8.47
N ASP A 133 2.06 -17.52 -7.55
CA ASP A 133 1.92 -16.11 -7.91
C ASP A 133 3.15 -15.58 -8.67
N TYR A 134 2.91 -14.71 -9.65
CA TYR A 134 3.98 -14.17 -10.50
C TYR A 134 5.00 -13.34 -9.71
N PHE A 135 4.53 -12.45 -8.82
CA PHE A 135 5.42 -11.58 -8.03
C PHE A 135 6.22 -12.38 -7.01
N ILE A 136 5.58 -13.36 -6.39
CA ILE A 136 6.26 -14.30 -5.49
C ILE A 136 7.30 -15.12 -6.26
N GLY A 137 6.96 -15.63 -7.44
CA GLY A 137 7.90 -16.33 -8.30
C GLY A 137 9.09 -15.46 -8.74
N ALA A 138 8.87 -14.16 -8.92
CA ALA A 138 9.96 -13.21 -9.20
C ALA A 138 10.86 -13.00 -7.97
N ALA A 139 10.30 -12.90 -6.78
CA ALA A 139 11.05 -12.76 -5.53
C ALA A 139 11.98 -13.94 -5.24
N LEU A 140 11.59 -15.16 -5.63
CA LEU A 140 12.46 -16.35 -5.51
C LEU A 140 13.78 -16.24 -6.28
N ARG A 141 13.87 -15.36 -7.26
CA ARG A 141 15.11 -15.08 -7.98
C ARG A 141 16.03 -14.08 -7.27
N ASN A 142 15.53 -13.42 -6.23
CA ASN A 142 16.32 -12.46 -5.46
C ASN A 142 17.11 -13.18 -4.37
N LYS A 143 18.43 -13.28 -4.55
CA LYS A 143 19.33 -13.96 -3.60
C LYS A 143 19.33 -13.35 -2.20
N LYS A 144 19.10 -12.05 -2.08
CA LYS A 144 19.03 -11.38 -0.76
C LYS A 144 17.78 -11.81 -0.02
N LEU A 145 16.62 -11.83 -0.70
CA LEU A 145 15.36 -12.32 -0.11
C LEU A 145 15.48 -13.78 0.32
N MET A 146 16.06 -14.61 -0.53
CA MET A 146 16.31 -16.04 -0.23
C MET A 146 17.25 -16.26 0.97
N GLY A 147 18.02 -15.27 1.34
CA GLY A 147 18.86 -15.27 2.56
C GLY A 147 18.09 -15.01 3.85
N LEU A 148 16.83 -14.56 3.78
CA LEU A 148 16.01 -14.34 4.98
C LEU A 148 15.54 -15.66 5.59
N PRO A 149 15.65 -15.86 6.91
CA PRO A 149 15.27 -17.11 7.56
C PRO A 149 13.80 -17.48 7.31
N GLY A 150 13.53 -18.66 6.73
CA GLY A 150 12.18 -19.15 6.44
C GLY A 150 11.44 -18.41 5.31
N PHE A 151 12.11 -17.54 4.55
CA PHE A 151 11.48 -16.77 3.48
C PHE A 151 10.88 -17.69 2.41
N GLU A 152 11.67 -18.61 1.89
CA GLU A 152 11.22 -19.55 0.86
C GLU A 152 10.02 -20.39 1.34
N GLU A 153 10.09 -20.92 2.56
CA GLU A 153 8.98 -21.71 3.16
C GLU A 153 7.68 -20.90 3.23
N ILE A 154 7.76 -19.64 3.62
CA ILE A 154 6.58 -18.78 3.74
C ILE A 154 5.98 -18.47 2.36
N ILE A 155 6.79 -17.99 1.41
CA ILE A 155 6.28 -17.50 0.14
C ILE A 155 5.92 -18.60 -0.86
N THR A 156 6.35 -19.84 -0.63
CA THR A 156 5.91 -21.02 -1.43
C THR A 156 4.77 -21.80 -0.77
N SER A 157 4.26 -21.33 0.35
CA SER A 157 3.20 -22.00 1.11
C SER A 157 1.80 -21.79 0.48
N ASP A 158 0.83 -22.54 1.02
CA ASP A 158 -0.60 -22.36 0.74
C ASP A 158 -1.26 -21.28 1.59
N ARG A 159 -0.47 -20.39 2.20
CA ARG A 159 -1.00 -19.23 2.93
C ARG A 159 -1.64 -18.25 1.97
N LEU A 160 -2.65 -17.55 2.46
CA LEU A 160 -3.34 -16.51 1.70
C LEU A 160 -2.34 -15.47 1.18
N LEU A 161 -2.43 -15.13 -0.10
CA LEU A 161 -1.64 -14.06 -0.67
C LEU A 161 -2.26 -12.71 -0.27
N LEU A 162 -1.56 -11.97 0.58
CA LEU A 162 -1.99 -10.66 1.04
C LEU A 162 -1.59 -9.58 0.05
N ASN A 163 -2.48 -8.59 -0.09
CA ASN A 163 -2.28 -7.42 -0.92
C ASN A 163 -2.05 -6.19 -0.05
N ASN A 164 -1.01 -5.44 -0.35
CA ASN A 164 -0.58 -4.26 0.38
C ASN A 164 -1.11 -2.93 -0.22
N GLY A 165 -1.91 -2.97 -1.27
CA GLY A 165 -2.54 -1.78 -1.86
C GLY A 165 -3.63 -1.16 -0.98
N THR A 166 -3.97 -1.81 0.13
CA THR A 166 -4.73 -1.25 1.25
C THR A 166 -4.15 -1.79 2.53
N LEU A 167 -3.58 -0.93 3.36
CA LEU A 167 -2.94 -1.29 4.62
C LEU A 167 -3.19 -0.22 5.67
N GLY A 168 -3.60 -0.59 6.86
CA GLY A 168 -3.80 0.38 7.93
C GLY A 168 -3.93 -0.22 9.32
N GLY A 169 -4.14 0.67 10.28
CA GLY A 169 -4.29 0.35 11.69
C GLY A 169 -4.08 1.58 12.58
N SER A 170 -4.09 1.37 13.88
CA SER A 170 -3.79 2.42 14.84
C SER A 170 -2.31 2.80 14.81
N HIS A 171 -1.99 3.99 15.32
CA HIS A 171 -0.61 4.44 15.52
C HIS A 171 0.24 3.38 16.24
N LYS A 172 -0.36 2.70 17.20
CA LYS A 172 0.32 1.73 18.06
C LYS A 172 0.90 0.55 17.27
N ILE A 173 0.11 -0.01 16.35
CA ILE A 173 0.54 -1.19 15.59
C ILE A 173 1.23 -0.82 14.28
N ILE A 174 0.68 0.18 13.55
CA ILE A 174 1.14 0.47 12.19
C ILE A 174 2.54 1.10 12.16
N THR A 175 2.89 1.91 13.17
CA THR A 175 4.22 2.54 13.24
C THR A 175 5.34 1.51 13.34
N GLY A 176 5.19 0.53 14.21
CA GLY A 176 6.15 -0.57 14.34
C GLY A 176 6.26 -1.40 13.07
N PHE A 177 5.11 -1.71 12.47
CA PHE A 177 5.03 -2.46 11.23
C PHE A 177 5.75 -1.74 10.08
N ILE A 178 5.39 -0.49 9.79
CA ILE A 178 5.98 0.29 8.67
C ILE A 178 7.50 0.47 8.86
N LYS A 179 7.96 0.78 10.06
CA LYS A 179 9.40 0.91 10.32
C LYS A 179 10.16 -0.38 10.03
N THR A 180 9.61 -1.52 10.43
CA THR A 180 10.24 -2.83 10.18
C THR A 180 10.20 -3.20 8.69
N LEU A 181 9.07 -2.95 8.02
CA LEU A 181 8.92 -3.16 6.57
C LEU A 181 9.94 -2.35 5.78
N CYS A 182 10.04 -1.04 6.07
CA CYS A 182 11.00 -0.18 5.41
C CYS A 182 12.46 -0.60 5.67
N SER A 183 12.79 -1.04 6.88
CA SER A 183 14.14 -1.52 7.16
C SER A 183 14.51 -2.72 6.29
N LEU A 184 13.60 -3.67 6.11
CA LEU A 184 13.81 -4.81 5.22
C LEU A 184 13.85 -4.38 3.74
N ILE A 185 12.97 -3.49 3.30
CA ILE A 185 13.00 -2.96 1.93
C ILE A 185 14.35 -2.28 1.64
N LEU A 186 14.84 -1.43 2.55
CA LEU A 186 16.12 -0.74 2.38
C LEU A 186 17.31 -1.70 2.30
N GLU A 187 17.24 -2.82 3.01
CA GLU A 187 18.28 -3.87 2.98
C GLU A 187 18.20 -4.72 1.71
N MET A 188 16.98 -5.04 1.26
CA MET A 188 16.74 -6.03 0.19
C MET A 188 16.54 -5.43 -1.19
N ALA A 189 16.07 -4.16 -1.28
CA ALA A 189 15.80 -3.52 -2.55
C ALA A 189 17.06 -3.41 -3.41
N ASP A 190 16.95 -3.87 -4.65
CA ASP A 190 17.99 -3.83 -5.64
C ASP A 190 17.41 -3.39 -6.99
N ARG A 191 17.93 -2.29 -7.54
CA ARG A 191 17.45 -1.74 -8.82
C ARG A 191 17.83 -2.57 -10.03
N GLU A 192 18.82 -3.43 -9.91
CA GLU A 192 19.20 -4.33 -11.00
C GLU A 192 18.16 -5.44 -11.21
N ILE A 193 17.17 -5.55 -10.32
CA ILE A 193 16.07 -6.50 -10.41
C ILE A 193 14.83 -5.77 -10.96
N ASP A 194 14.34 -6.22 -12.12
CA ASP A 194 13.15 -5.65 -12.81
C ASP A 194 11.82 -5.92 -12.08
N VAL A 195 11.84 -6.19 -10.80
CA VAL A 195 10.66 -6.42 -9.96
C VAL A 195 10.85 -5.81 -8.60
N THR A 196 9.78 -5.22 -8.09
CA THR A 196 9.76 -4.75 -6.71
C THR A 196 9.78 -5.92 -5.73
N CYS A 197 10.27 -5.69 -4.53
CA CYS A 197 10.27 -6.70 -3.48
C CYS A 197 9.21 -6.44 -2.38
N ASP A 198 8.48 -5.33 -2.48
CA ASP A 198 7.56 -4.86 -1.44
C ASP A 198 6.50 -5.89 -1.03
N MET A 199 5.77 -6.46 -1.99
CA MET A 199 4.71 -7.43 -1.72
C MET A 199 5.24 -8.71 -1.08
N SER A 200 6.41 -9.19 -1.50
CA SER A 200 7.03 -10.39 -0.96
C SER A 200 7.52 -10.18 0.48
N ILE A 201 8.15 -9.04 0.74
CA ILE A 201 8.60 -8.65 2.09
C ILE A 201 7.40 -8.42 3.00
N PHE A 202 6.34 -7.78 2.48
CA PHE A 202 5.10 -7.56 3.23
C PHE A 202 4.49 -8.87 3.71
N ASN A 203 4.27 -9.84 2.81
CA ASN A 203 3.74 -11.14 3.16
C ASN A 203 4.64 -11.89 4.14
N TYR A 204 5.94 -11.90 3.89
CA TYR A 204 6.91 -12.51 4.80
C TYR A 204 6.83 -11.94 6.21
N MET A 205 6.77 -10.62 6.33
CA MET A 205 6.68 -9.95 7.63
C MET A 205 5.39 -10.26 8.38
N ILE A 206 4.25 -10.17 7.69
CA ILE A 206 2.96 -10.48 8.30
C ILE A 206 3.00 -11.90 8.88
N TYR A 207 3.44 -12.88 8.11
CA TYR A 207 3.41 -14.28 8.54
C TYR A 207 4.51 -14.69 9.52
N THR A 208 5.56 -13.90 9.68
CA THR A 208 6.65 -14.21 10.62
C THR A 208 6.60 -13.39 11.90
N LYS A 209 6.27 -12.10 11.81
CA LYS A 209 6.37 -11.17 12.94
C LYS A 209 5.03 -10.69 13.48
N PHE A 210 3.98 -10.71 12.63
CA PHE A 210 2.65 -10.18 12.95
C PHE A 210 1.53 -11.20 12.72
N ALA A 211 1.84 -12.49 12.77
CA ALA A 211 0.93 -13.57 12.39
C ALA A 211 -0.41 -13.60 13.15
N ASN A 212 -0.46 -13.04 14.36
CA ASN A 212 -1.66 -12.97 15.20
C ASN A 212 -2.25 -11.54 15.29
N GLU A 213 -1.69 -10.60 14.53
CA GLU A 213 -2.00 -9.18 14.64
C GLU A 213 -2.52 -8.60 13.32
N PHE A 214 -3.06 -9.43 12.43
CA PHE A 214 -3.59 -8.94 11.16
C PHE A 214 -4.97 -9.51 10.84
N TYR A 215 -5.69 -8.75 10.01
CA TYR A 215 -6.94 -9.15 9.38
C TYR A 215 -6.90 -8.78 7.89
N ALA A 216 -7.22 -9.72 7.02
CA ALA A 216 -7.17 -9.52 5.57
C ALA A 216 -8.50 -9.88 4.89
N GLY A 217 -8.78 -9.19 3.79
CA GLY A 217 -10.00 -9.42 3.00
C GLY A 217 -11.25 -8.77 3.62
N PRO A 218 -12.46 -9.21 3.18
CA PRO A 218 -13.70 -8.62 3.65
C PRO A 218 -13.91 -8.77 5.17
N PRO A 219 -14.44 -7.74 5.89
CA PRO A 219 -15.04 -6.52 5.33
C PRO A 219 -14.04 -5.39 5.04
N VAL A 220 -12.74 -5.56 5.33
CA VAL A 220 -11.75 -4.49 5.13
C VAL A 220 -11.68 -4.12 3.65
N ASN A 221 -11.52 -5.10 2.79
CA ASN A 221 -11.30 -4.88 1.37
C ASN A 221 -12.13 -5.82 0.50
N SER A 222 -12.61 -5.35 -0.65
CA SER A 222 -13.07 -6.23 -1.72
C SER A 222 -11.90 -7.06 -2.25
N ARG A 223 -12.18 -8.19 -2.87
CA ARG A 223 -11.13 -9.04 -3.45
C ARG A 223 -10.51 -8.34 -4.65
N PHE A 224 -9.21 -8.12 -4.58
CA PHE A 224 -8.43 -7.55 -5.67
C PHE A 224 -8.59 -8.36 -6.97
N LYS A 225 -8.66 -7.69 -8.11
CA LYS A 225 -8.90 -8.26 -9.46
C LYS A 225 -10.28 -8.90 -9.70
N LYS A 226 -11.23 -8.79 -8.76
CA LYS A 226 -12.61 -9.27 -8.99
C LYS A 226 -13.56 -8.20 -9.49
N TYR A 227 -13.14 -6.93 -9.46
CA TYR A 227 -13.99 -5.79 -9.86
C TYR A 227 -15.37 -5.78 -9.19
N GLU A 228 -15.40 -6.23 -7.93
CA GLU A 228 -16.63 -6.31 -7.15
C GLU A 228 -17.16 -4.90 -6.86
N ASN A 229 -18.44 -4.70 -7.10
CA ASN A 229 -19.13 -3.47 -6.70
C ASN A 229 -19.86 -3.72 -5.37
N ARG A 230 -19.11 -3.68 -4.27
CA ARG A 230 -19.59 -4.00 -2.91
C ARG A 230 -19.79 -2.74 -2.09
N ASP A 231 -20.82 -2.73 -1.27
CA ASP A 231 -21.14 -1.67 -0.28
C ASP A 231 -20.95 -2.16 1.18
N ASP A 232 -20.61 -3.43 1.37
CA ASP A 232 -20.41 -4.06 2.67
C ASP A 232 -18.93 -4.11 3.11
N VAL A 233 -18.02 -3.55 2.30
CA VAL A 233 -16.58 -3.44 2.60
C VAL A 233 -16.17 -2.00 2.92
N TRP A 234 -14.99 -1.81 3.53
CA TRP A 234 -14.45 -0.47 3.78
C TRP A 234 -13.81 0.12 2.53
N PHE A 235 -13.09 -0.71 1.80
CA PHE A 235 -12.40 -0.34 0.56
C PHE A 235 -12.80 -1.26 -0.59
N ILE A 236 -13.04 -0.69 -1.76
CA ILE A 236 -13.05 -1.43 -3.02
C ILE A 236 -11.66 -1.29 -3.65
N HIS A 237 -11.05 -2.42 -3.97
CA HIS A 237 -9.79 -2.53 -4.69
C HIS A 237 -10.01 -3.32 -5.98
N LYS A 238 -9.71 -2.72 -7.15
CA LYS A 238 -10.04 -3.28 -8.47
C LYS A 238 -8.93 -4.13 -9.07
#